data_9ba3d787e21df63b29e5d1083c9b0e6f
#
_entry.id   9ba3d787e21df63b29e5d1083c9b0e6f
#
_cell.length_a   1.000
_cell.length_b   1.000
_cell.length_c   1.000
_cell.angle_alpha   90.00
_cell.angle_beta   90.00
_cell.angle_gamma   90.00
#
_symmetry.space_group_name_H-M   'P 1'
#
loop_
_entity.id
_entity.type
_entity.pdbx_description
1 polymer ?
#
loop_
_entity_poly.entity_id
_entity_poly.type
_entity_poly.pdbx_seq_one_letter_code
_entity_poly.pdbx_strand_id
1 'polypeptide(L)'
;MKKTCKTIASLVMMLVLLLGIGAPAYADGIVSYQGGAEKFVFLPGSSYTDTDLFDGFKNVMPGDTLTQTVEVRNRFLNTGSVRIYLRAVAHDEQTNPLSSAVAASGETVATMSDFLSQLYMEVWQGDKCIYTGSPDELDGLKNNVLLGTIPRFKSTTLTVKLQVPAELGNEYANRVGEVDWVFTAEELDPQGNPKTGDTSNLTLWIVVMVVCLAAIAVVAFQVLKQKKQN
;
A
#
# COMPACT_ATOMS: atom_id res chain seq x y z
N MET A 1 -3.23 -61.61 2.49
CA MET A 1 -4.18 -60.52 2.23
C MET A 1 -4.30 -59.50 3.37
N LYS A 2 -4.36 -59.87 4.65
CA LYS A 2 -4.50 -58.90 5.77
C LYS A 2 -3.28 -57.98 6.03
N LYS A 3 -2.06 -58.39 5.69
CA LYS A 3 -0.83 -57.58 5.87
C LYS A 3 -0.68 -56.50 4.79
N THR A 4 -1.02 -56.79 3.54
CA THR A 4 -0.98 -55.85 2.42
C THR A 4 -2.02 -54.73 2.54
N CYS A 5 -3.19 -55.02 3.10
CA CYS A 5 -4.23 -53.99 3.34
C CYS A 5 -3.81 -52.98 4.40
N LYS A 6 -3.08 -53.41 5.44
CA LYS A 6 -2.58 -52.48 6.48
C LYS A 6 -1.45 -51.58 5.98
N THR A 7 -0.58 -52.08 5.11
CA THR A 7 0.49 -51.26 4.50
C THR A 7 -0.06 -50.25 3.51
N ILE A 8 -1.08 -50.60 2.71
CA ILE A 8 -1.75 -49.68 1.78
C ILE A 8 -2.50 -48.59 2.57
N ALA A 9 -3.22 -48.95 3.64
CA ALA A 9 -3.90 -47.97 4.48
C ALA A 9 -2.93 -47.02 5.18
N SER A 10 -1.76 -47.49 5.64
CA SER A 10 -0.71 -46.66 6.23
C SER A 10 -0.08 -45.72 5.19
N LEU A 11 0.11 -46.20 3.97
CA LEU A 11 0.67 -45.38 2.88
C LEU A 11 -0.30 -44.27 2.43
N VAL A 12 -1.61 -44.60 2.36
CA VAL A 12 -2.67 -43.61 2.04
C VAL A 12 -2.80 -42.57 3.16
N MET A 13 -2.71 -42.99 4.41
CA MET A 13 -2.78 -42.09 5.57
C MET A 13 -1.55 -41.16 5.63
N MET A 14 -0.36 -41.67 5.28
CA MET A 14 0.86 -40.87 5.18
C MET A 14 0.79 -39.87 4.00
N LEU A 15 0.20 -40.28 2.87
CA LEU A 15 -0.02 -39.40 1.73
C LEU A 15 -1.04 -38.29 2.03
N VAL A 16 -2.08 -38.58 2.78
CA VAL A 16 -3.08 -37.60 3.23
C VAL A 16 -2.47 -36.61 4.23
N LEU A 17 -1.55 -37.06 5.09
CA LEU A 17 -0.80 -36.19 6.01
C LEU A 17 0.24 -35.33 5.28
N LEU A 18 0.82 -35.80 4.18
CA LEU A 18 1.71 -35.01 3.31
C LEU A 18 0.93 -34.05 2.41
N LEU A 19 -0.33 -34.30 2.15
CA LEU A 19 -1.27 -33.39 1.49
C LEU A 19 -2.00 -32.47 2.50
N GLY A 20 -1.55 -32.42 3.74
CA GLY A 20 -1.83 -31.31 4.66
C GLY A 20 -1.31 -30.01 4.03
N ILE A 21 -1.96 -29.63 2.94
CA ILE A 21 -1.82 -28.38 2.24
C ILE A 21 -2.14 -27.32 3.27
N GLY A 22 -1.12 -26.68 3.81
CA GLY A 22 -1.32 -25.43 4.51
C GLY A 22 -2.18 -24.58 3.59
N ALA A 23 -3.41 -24.29 4.01
CA ALA A 23 -4.24 -23.34 3.28
C ALA A 23 -3.36 -22.12 3.03
N PRO A 24 -3.31 -21.57 1.81
CA PRO A 24 -2.56 -20.36 1.59
C PRO A 24 -3.10 -19.35 2.61
N ALA A 25 -2.22 -18.87 3.49
CA ALA A 25 -2.59 -17.79 4.39
C ALA A 25 -2.82 -16.58 3.50
N TYR A 26 -4.08 -16.26 3.23
CA TYR A 26 -4.44 -15.00 2.60
C TYR A 26 -4.14 -13.90 3.62
N ALA A 27 -3.49 -12.84 3.17
CA ALA A 27 -3.33 -11.64 3.98
C ALA A 27 -4.71 -11.04 4.25
N ASP A 28 -4.93 -10.56 5.46
CA ASP A 28 -6.19 -9.95 5.87
C ASP A 28 -6.41 -8.60 5.16
N GLY A 29 -5.31 -7.85 4.91
CA GLY A 29 -5.31 -6.63 4.11
C GLY A 29 -4.44 -6.74 2.87
N ILE A 30 -4.80 -6.03 1.81
CA ILE A 30 -4.07 -6.01 0.55
C ILE A 30 -3.89 -4.57 0.08
N VAL A 31 -2.63 -4.21 -0.23
CA VAL A 31 -2.24 -2.96 -0.89
C VAL A 31 -1.69 -3.30 -2.26
N SER A 32 -2.41 -2.98 -3.31
CA SER A 32 -2.06 -3.36 -4.69
C SER A 32 -1.68 -2.14 -5.51
N TYR A 33 -0.39 -2.02 -5.85
CA TYR A 33 0.11 -0.99 -6.75
C TYR A 33 -0.35 -1.25 -8.20
N GLN A 34 -0.89 -0.21 -8.84
CA GLN A 34 -1.47 -0.30 -10.18
C GLN A 34 -0.91 0.71 -11.19
N GLY A 35 0.15 1.42 -10.83
CA GLY A 35 0.83 2.40 -11.68
C GLY A 35 0.63 3.85 -11.23
N GLY A 36 1.70 4.67 -11.38
CA GLY A 36 1.75 6.04 -10.87
C GLY A 36 2.08 6.10 -9.37
N ALA A 37 2.69 7.19 -8.91
CA ALA A 37 3.32 7.26 -7.59
C ALA A 37 2.39 6.90 -6.41
N GLU A 38 1.09 7.16 -6.54
CA GLU A 38 0.10 6.99 -5.47
C GLU A 38 -1.13 6.17 -5.92
N LYS A 39 -1.02 5.42 -7.03
CA LYS A 39 -2.13 4.58 -7.51
C LYS A 39 -2.09 3.21 -6.87
N PHE A 40 -2.74 3.11 -5.75
CA PHE A 40 -2.93 1.87 -5.01
C PHE A 40 -4.41 1.51 -4.89
N VAL A 41 -4.69 0.21 -4.80
CA VAL A 41 -6.01 -0.33 -4.43
C VAL A 41 -5.84 -1.02 -3.09
N PHE A 42 -6.72 -0.69 -2.16
CA PHE A 42 -6.75 -1.20 -0.81
C PHE A 42 -7.93 -2.16 -0.64
N LEU A 43 -7.73 -3.25 0.06
CA LEU A 43 -8.74 -4.25 0.37
C LEU A 43 -8.52 -4.75 1.81
N PRO A 44 -9.56 -5.19 2.54
CA PRO A 44 -10.92 -5.44 2.06
C PRO A 44 -11.80 -4.19 1.98
N GLY A 45 -11.45 -3.07 2.62
CA GLY A 45 -12.35 -1.98 2.92
C GLY A 45 -13.30 -2.33 4.08
N SER A 46 -14.06 -1.36 4.54
CA SER A 46 -15.06 -1.54 5.61
C SER A 46 -16.25 -0.60 5.45
N SER A 47 -17.19 -0.65 6.41
CA SER A 47 -18.28 0.32 6.48
C SER A 47 -17.82 1.73 6.84
N TYR A 48 -16.59 1.90 7.32
CA TYR A 48 -15.99 3.21 7.64
C TYR A 48 -15.34 3.84 6.42
N THR A 49 -14.57 3.08 5.65
CA THR A 49 -13.92 3.54 4.42
C THR A 49 -13.60 2.38 3.48
N ASP A 50 -13.65 2.64 2.17
CA ASP A 50 -13.27 1.67 1.14
C ASP A 50 -11.76 1.36 1.15
N THR A 51 -10.96 2.13 1.86
CA THR A 51 -9.51 1.96 1.97
C THR A 51 -9.06 1.30 3.27
N ASP A 52 -9.99 0.85 4.11
CA ASP A 52 -9.67 0.19 5.38
C ASP A 52 -8.90 -1.11 5.17
N LEU A 53 -7.74 -1.20 5.80
CA LEU A 53 -6.87 -2.37 5.75
C LEU A 53 -7.05 -3.28 6.97
N PHE A 54 -7.68 -2.79 8.05
CA PHE A 54 -7.64 -3.40 9.37
C PHE A 54 -9.02 -3.83 9.86
N ASP A 55 -9.71 -4.63 9.05
CA ASP A 55 -11.01 -5.19 9.43
C ASP A 55 -10.93 -6.05 10.70
N GLY A 56 -9.83 -6.77 10.90
CA GLY A 56 -9.58 -7.59 12.09
C GLY A 56 -9.31 -6.80 13.38
N PHE A 57 -9.14 -5.48 13.32
CA PHE A 57 -8.94 -4.63 14.49
C PHE A 57 -10.23 -3.91 14.93
N LYS A 58 -11.37 -4.44 14.54
CA LYS A 58 -12.68 -3.93 14.95
C LYS A 58 -13.18 -4.67 16.21
N ASN A 59 -13.98 -3.96 17.02
CA ASN A 59 -14.60 -4.51 18.23
C ASN A 59 -13.60 -5.10 19.23
N VAL A 60 -12.45 -4.46 19.39
CA VAL A 60 -11.41 -4.89 20.33
C VAL A 60 -11.86 -4.66 21.78
N MET A 61 -11.38 -5.51 22.68
CA MET A 61 -11.68 -5.45 24.11
C MET A 61 -10.39 -5.30 24.93
N PRO A 62 -10.45 -4.74 26.14
CA PRO A 62 -9.31 -4.73 27.06
C PRO A 62 -8.72 -6.13 27.25
N GLY A 63 -7.39 -6.23 27.12
CA GLY A 63 -6.64 -7.48 27.18
C GLY A 63 -6.43 -8.18 25.84
N ASP A 64 -7.05 -7.71 24.75
CA ASP A 64 -6.88 -8.31 23.44
C ASP A 64 -5.46 -8.09 22.89
N THR A 65 -4.97 -9.12 22.24
CA THR A 65 -3.76 -9.06 21.40
C THR A 65 -4.11 -9.61 20.04
N LEU A 66 -4.18 -8.75 19.05
CA LEU A 66 -4.59 -9.07 17.70
C LEU A 66 -3.42 -9.02 16.74
N THR A 67 -3.44 -9.84 15.73
CA THR A 67 -2.43 -9.84 14.67
C THR A 67 -3.12 -9.90 13.33
N GLN A 68 -2.72 -9.02 12.43
CA GLN A 68 -3.23 -8.95 11.07
C GLN A 68 -2.09 -8.81 10.08
N THR A 69 -2.25 -9.38 8.90
CA THR A 69 -1.26 -9.32 7.83
C THR A 69 -1.74 -8.41 6.70
N VAL A 70 -0.81 -7.64 6.13
CA VAL A 70 -1.06 -6.77 4.97
C VAL A 70 -0.10 -7.16 3.86
N GLU A 71 -0.63 -7.65 2.75
CA GLU A 71 0.16 -7.94 1.55
C GLU A 71 0.31 -6.69 0.69
N VAL A 72 1.54 -6.22 0.51
CA VAL A 72 1.88 -5.10 -0.40
C VAL A 72 2.45 -5.68 -1.68
N ARG A 73 1.75 -5.49 -2.81
CA ARG A 73 2.06 -6.17 -4.06
C ARG A 73 2.15 -5.23 -5.27
N ASN A 74 3.02 -5.58 -6.22
CA ASN A 74 3.13 -4.91 -7.50
C ASN A 74 2.30 -5.63 -8.58
N ARG A 75 1.23 -5.01 -9.05
CA ARG A 75 0.35 -5.50 -10.14
C ARG A 75 0.43 -4.67 -11.40
N PHE A 76 1.32 -3.68 -11.43
CA PHE A 76 1.45 -2.82 -12.60
C PHE A 76 2.13 -3.54 -13.76
N LEU A 77 1.47 -3.52 -14.92
CA LEU A 77 1.90 -4.28 -16.09
C LEU A 77 3.07 -3.66 -16.85
N ASN A 78 3.21 -2.33 -16.76
CA ASN A 78 4.14 -1.55 -17.59
C ASN A 78 5.49 -1.30 -16.90
N THR A 79 5.73 -1.84 -15.71
CA THR A 79 7.00 -1.71 -15.00
C THR A 79 7.58 -3.08 -14.61
N GLY A 80 8.90 -3.18 -14.57
CA GLY A 80 9.60 -4.38 -14.10
C GLY A 80 9.59 -4.50 -12.59
N SER A 81 9.97 -3.45 -11.91
CA SER A 81 10.07 -3.38 -10.45
C SER A 81 9.67 -2.01 -9.93
N VAL A 82 9.21 -1.95 -8.70
CA VAL A 82 8.93 -0.70 -7.99
C VAL A 82 9.57 -0.74 -6.61
N ARG A 83 10.06 0.40 -6.14
CA ARG A 83 10.31 0.61 -4.72
C ARG A 83 9.04 1.12 -4.08
N ILE A 84 8.59 0.47 -3.01
CA ILE A 84 7.42 0.90 -2.27
C ILE A 84 7.85 1.39 -0.91
N TYR A 85 7.33 2.53 -0.54
CA TYR A 85 7.56 3.20 0.74
C TYR A 85 6.25 3.28 1.51
N LEU A 86 6.34 3.16 2.83
CA LEU A 86 5.25 3.36 3.77
C LEU A 86 5.58 4.54 4.66
N ARG A 87 4.62 5.42 4.87
CA ARG A 87 4.60 6.37 5.98
C ARG A 87 3.23 6.39 6.62
N ALA A 88 3.17 6.73 7.89
CA ALA A 88 1.93 7.01 8.58
C ALA A 88 1.79 8.52 8.81
N VAL A 89 0.56 9.01 8.79
CA VAL A 89 0.24 10.42 8.99
C VAL A 89 -0.74 10.52 10.15
N ALA A 90 -0.40 11.34 11.13
CA ALA A 90 -1.30 11.65 12.22
C ALA A 90 -2.42 12.58 11.74
N HIS A 91 -3.60 12.44 12.35
CA HIS A 91 -4.70 13.36 12.10
C HIS A 91 -4.47 14.68 12.82
N ASP A 92 -4.90 15.76 12.18
CA ASP A 92 -5.01 17.09 12.74
C ASP A 92 -6.25 17.79 12.15
N GLU A 93 -6.73 18.85 12.82
CA GLU A 93 -7.99 19.51 12.43
C GLU A 93 -7.88 20.37 11.16
N GLN A 94 -6.66 20.70 10.70
CA GLN A 94 -6.43 21.64 9.61
C GLN A 94 -6.00 20.97 8.30
N THR A 95 -5.07 20.02 8.39
CA THR A 95 -4.42 19.45 7.20
C THR A 95 -4.81 18.01 6.91
N ASN A 96 -5.17 17.27 7.96
CA ASN A 96 -5.60 15.87 7.87
C ASN A 96 -6.73 15.56 8.85
N PRO A 97 -7.95 16.10 8.62
CA PRO A 97 -9.09 15.88 9.52
C PRO A 97 -9.53 14.41 9.51
N LEU A 98 -10.27 14.03 10.53
CA LEU A 98 -10.88 12.70 10.63
C LEU A 98 -11.76 12.40 9.41
N SER A 99 -11.82 11.13 9.03
CA SER A 99 -12.81 10.69 8.04
C SER A 99 -14.23 11.01 8.51
N SER A 100 -15.13 11.21 7.55
CA SER A 100 -16.53 11.54 7.86
C SER A 100 -17.21 10.45 8.70
N ALA A 101 -16.81 9.20 8.57
CA ALA A 101 -17.35 8.09 9.32
C ALA A 101 -16.88 8.11 10.79
N VAL A 102 -15.60 8.41 11.04
CA VAL A 102 -15.06 8.53 12.39
C VAL A 102 -15.62 9.78 13.08
N ALA A 103 -15.70 10.91 12.38
CA ALA A 103 -16.32 12.11 12.89
C ALA A 103 -17.82 11.90 13.24
N ALA A 104 -18.55 11.12 12.44
CA ALA A 104 -19.95 10.78 12.69
C ALA A 104 -20.15 9.87 13.92
N SER A 105 -19.12 9.15 14.38
CA SER A 105 -19.16 8.40 15.63
C SER A 105 -19.04 9.30 16.88
N GLY A 106 -18.80 10.60 16.69
CA GLY A 106 -18.64 11.57 17.78
C GLY A 106 -17.20 11.79 18.23
N GLU A 107 -16.22 11.22 17.50
CA GLU A 107 -14.81 11.46 17.78
C GLU A 107 -14.35 12.83 17.30
N THR A 108 -13.41 13.40 18.05
CA THR A 108 -12.56 14.52 17.64
C THR A 108 -11.13 14.02 17.50
N VAL A 109 -10.26 14.78 16.86
CA VAL A 109 -8.82 14.43 16.79
C VAL A 109 -8.26 14.20 18.20
N ALA A 110 -8.61 15.05 19.17
CA ALA A 110 -8.12 14.93 20.53
C ALA A 110 -8.59 13.64 21.24
N THR A 111 -9.89 13.30 21.12
CA THR A 111 -10.43 12.08 21.77
C THR A 111 -9.95 10.81 21.11
N MET A 112 -9.77 10.82 19.81
CA MET A 112 -9.20 9.71 19.08
C MET A 112 -7.72 9.51 19.42
N SER A 113 -6.92 10.58 19.45
CA SER A 113 -5.50 10.52 19.81
C SER A 113 -5.34 10.02 21.26
N ASP A 114 -6.16 10.49 22.20
CA ASP A 114 -6.17 10.00 23.58
C ASP A 114 -6.42 8.48 23.62
N PHE A 115 -7.41 7.98 22.89
CA PHE A 115 -7.68 6.54 22.79
C PHE A 115 -6.52 5.78 22.16
N LEU A 116 -6.00 6.22 21.01
CA LEU A 116 -4.90 5.56 20.32
C LEU A 116 -3.60 5.55 21.15
N SER A 117 -3.40 6.57 22.00
CA SER A 117 -2.25 6.65 22.90
C SER A 117 -2.23 5.56 23.97
N GLN A 118 -3.39 4.97 24.28
CA GLN A 118 -3.50 3.86 25.24
C GLN A 118 -3.13 2.50 24.62
N LEU A 119 -3.09 2.40 23.30
CA LEU A 119 -2.84 1.16 22.59
C LEU A 119 -1.34 0.99 22.29
N TYR A 120 -0.94 -0.25 22.04
CA TYR A 120 0.42 -0.56 21.61
C TYR A 120 0.40 -1.30 20.28
N MET A 121 1.18 -0.84 19.33
CA MET A 121 1.24 -1.39 17.98
C MET A 121 2.67 -1.75 17.59
N GLU A 122 2.84 -2.89 16.96
CA GLU A 122 4.07 -3.30 16.28
C GLU A 122 3.80 -3.53 14.80
N VAL A 123 4.72 -3.10 13.94
CA VAL A 123 4.69 -3.38 12.51
C VAL A 123 5.98 -4.10 12.13
N TRP A 124 5.84 -5.28 11.57
CA TRP A 124 6.94 -6.15 11.20
C TRP A 124 6.93 -6.42 9.69
N GLN A 125 8.11 -6.48 9.10
CA GLN A 125 8.33 -6.97 7.74
C GLN A 125 9.28 -8.17 7.81
N GLY A 126 8.74 -9.38 7.70
CA GLY A 126 9.48 -10.59 8.03
C GLY A 126 9.98 -10.51 9.49
N ASP A 127 11.29 -10.65 9.69
CA ASP A 127 11.92 -10.59 11.02
C ASP A 127 12.33 -9.16 11.43
N LYS A 128 12.09 -8.17 10.58
CA LYS A 128 12.45 -6.77 10.85
C LYS A 128 11.26 -6.02 11.43
N CYS A 129 11.38 -5.56 12.67
CA CYS A 129 10.46 -4.58 13.25
C CYS A 129 10.73 -3.22 12.60
N ILE A 130 9.72 -2.62 11.97
CA ILE A 130 9.81 -1.31 11.33
C ILE A 130 9.11 -0.21 12.13
N TYR A 131 8.23 -0.60 13.06
CA TYR A 131 7.59 0.30 14.01
C TYR A 131 7.23 -0.41 15.30
N THR A 132 7.34 0.29 16.41
CA THR A 132 6.83 -0.11 17.72
C THR A 132 6.50 1.13 18.53
N GLY A 133 5.31 1.19 19.10
CA GLY A 133 4.81 2.33 19.89
C GLY A 133 3.30 2.42 19.85
N SER A 134 2.77 3.54 20.29
CA SER A 134 1.34 3.84 20.22
C SER A 134 0.92 4.18 18.78
N PRO A 135 -0.28 3.77 18.33
CA PRO A 135 -0.76 4.15 17.00
C PRO A 135 -0.87 5.64 16.74
N ASP A 136 -0.90 6.52 17.76
CA ASP A 136 -0.93 7.96 17.56
C ASP A 136 0.45 8.62 17.48
N GLU A 137 1.49 8.02 18.04
CA GLU A 137 2.84 8.61 18.02
C GLU A 137 3.58 8.51 16.69
N LEU A 138 3.42 7.51 15.93
CA LEU A 138 3.88 7.23 14.56
C LEU A 138 5.31 7.69 14.18
N ASP A 139 6.13 8.11 15.13
CA ASP A 139 7.45 8.74 14.88
C ASP A 139 8.37 7.88 13.99
N GLY A 140 8.34 6.56 14.16
CA GLY A 140 9.10 5.64 13.32
C GLY A 140 8.60 5.54 11.87
N LEU A 141 7.34 5.92 11.62
CA LEU A 141 6.69 5.90 10.31
C LEU A 141 6.41 7.29 9.74
N LYS A 142 6.80 8.38 10.40
CA LYS A 142 6.67 9.76 9.85
C LYS A 142 7.47 9.95 8.57
N ASN A 143 8.61 9.30 8.45
CA ASN A 143 9.43 9.32 7.25
C ASN A 143 9.12 8.09 6.40
N ASN A 144 9.23 8.24 5.08
CA ASN A 144 9.04 7.12 4.17
C ASN A 144 9.97 5.94 4.51
N VAL A 145 9.41 4.85 5.01
CA VAL A 145 10.13 3.60 5.27
C VAL A 145 10.12 2.76 4.00
N LEU A 146 11.30 2.43 3.48
CA LEU A 146 11.40 1.57 2.29
C LEU A 146 11.00 0.13 2.66
N LEU A 147 9.92 -0.36 2.06
CA LEU A 147 9.47 -1.75 2.16
C LEU A 147 10.24 -2.69 1.22
N GLY A 148 10.97 -2.14 0.25
CA GLY A 148 11.81 -2.90 -0.66
C GLY A 148 11.51 -2.64 -2.12
N THR A 149 12.29 -3.32 -2.98
CA THR A 149 12.06 -3.35 -4.41
C THR A 149 11.23 -4.58 -4.75
N ILE A 150 10.00 -4.35 -5.21
CA ILE A 150 9.01 -5.40 -5.49
C ILE A 150 8.92 -5.60 -7.01
N PRO A 151 9.41 -6.73 -7.54
CA PRO A 151 9.25 -7.07 -8.94
C PRO A 151 7.77 -7.21 -9.34
N ARG A 152 7.49 -7.11 -10.63
CA ARG A 152 6.15 -7.32 -11.17
C ARG A 152 5.57 -8.67 -10.73
N PHE A 153 4.33 -8.67 -10.26
CA PHE A 153 3.59 -9.82 -9.72
C PHE A 153 4.20 -10.45 -8.46
N LYS A 154 5.09 -9.75 -7.79
CA LYS A 154 5.59 -10.14 -6.46
C LYS A 154 4.99 -9.24 -5.38
N SER A 155 5.19 -9.66 -4.14
CA SER A 155 4.70 -8.95 -2.95
C SER A 155 5.69 -9.03 -1.80
N THR A 156 5.48 -8.20 -0.81
CA THR A 156 6.02 -8.29 0.54
C THR A 156 4.87 -8.25 1.54
N THR A 157 5.04 -8.84 2.72
CA THR A 157 4.00 -8.90 3.75
C THR A 157 4.45 -8.11 4.96
N LEU A 158 3.54 -7.31 5.47
CA LEU A 158 3.64 -6.66 6.78
C LEU A 158 2.79 -7.45 7.77
N THR A 159 3.30 -7.66 8.97
CA THR A 159 2.55 -8.21 10.10
C THR A 159 2.35 -7.09 11.11
N VAL A 160 1.10 -6.76 11.38
CA VAL A 160 0.71 -5.72 12.33
C VAL A 160 0.12 -6.38 13.55
N LYS A 161 0.67 -6.06 14.72
CA LYS A 161 0.16 -6.53 16.02
C LYS A 161 -0.39 -5.33 16.77
N LEU A 162 -1.58 -5.49 17.32
CA LEU A 162 -2.23 -4.51 18.17
C LEU A 162 -2.46 -5.14 19.54
N GLN A 163 -2.07 -4.44 20.59
CA GLN A 163 -2.33 -4.82 21.97
C GLN A 163 -3.18 -3.76 22.64
N VAL A 164 -4.27 -4.22 23.24
CA VAL A 164 -5.16 -3.40 24.05
C VAL A 164 -4.87 -3.69 25.52
N PRO A 165 -4.40 -2.73 26.32
CA PRO A 165 -4.11 -2.98 27.73
C PRO A 165 -5.35 -3.53 28.47
N ALA A 166 -5.12 -4.50 29.36
CA ALA A 166 -6.20 -5.09 30.15
C ALA A 166 -6.82 -4.09 31.14
N GLU A 167 -6.07 -3.08 31.49
CA GLU A 167 -6.44 -2.00 32.43
C GLU A 167 -7.21 -0.87 31.74
N LEU A 168 -7.45 -0.96 30.43
CA LEU A 168 -8.19 0.07 29.68
C LEU A 168 -9.59 0.24 30.25
N GLY A 169 -9.90 1.45 30.71
CA GLY A 169 -11.13 1.76 31.44
C GLY A 169 -12.35 1.86 30.51
N ASN A 170 -13.53 1.87 31.13
CA ASN A 170 -14.80 1.98 30.39
C ASN A 170 -14.99 3.32 29.67
N GLU A 171 -14.19 4.34 29.97
CA GLU A 171 -14.18 5.63 29.28
C GLU A 171 -13.76 5.51 27.82
N TYR A 172 -13.07 4.43 27.48
CA TYR A 172 -12.68 4.11 26.10
C TYR A 172 -13.64 3.13 25.39
N ALA A 173 -14.74 2.75 26.04
CA ALA A 173 -15.75 1.91 25.43
C ALA A 173 -16.39 2.58 24.21
N ASN A 174 -16.51 1.85 23.10
CA ASN A 174 -17.04 2.32 21.82
C ASN A 174 -16.23 3.44 21.14
N ARG A 175 -14.99 3.66 21.54
CA ARG A 175 -14.09 4.59 20.83
C ARG A 175 -13.69 4.03 19.49
N VAL A 176 -13.45 4.94 18.53
CA VAL A 176 -12.99 4.61 17.19
C VAL A 176 -11.63 5.27 16.96
N GLY A 177 -10.66 4.48 16.49
CA GLY A 177 -9.33 4.96 16.10
C GLY A 177 -9.15 4.89 14.59
N GLU A 178 -8.45 5.87 14.03
CA GLU A 178 -8.07 5.93 12.62
C GLU A 178 -6.58 6.29 12.51
N VAL A 179 -5.86 5.61 11.63
CA VAL A 179 -4.46 5.88 11.33
C VAL A 179 -4.28 5.83 9.82
N ASP A 180 -3.79 6.91 9.25
CA ASP A 180 -3.55 7.00 7.81
C ASP A 180 -2.19 6.41 7.42
N TRP A 181 -2.23 5.34 6.65
CA TRP A 181 -1.06 4.76 6.01
C TRP A 181 -0.97 5.18 4.55
N VAL A 182 0.09 5.91 4.22
CA VAL A 182 0.35 6.39 2.86
C VAL A 182 1.42 5.52 2.22
N PHE A 183 1.06 4.88 1.12
CA PHE A 183 1.99 4.11 0.30
C PHE A 183 2.41 4.94 -0.92
N THR A 184 3.71 4.97 -1.19
CA THR A 184 4.27 5.66 -2.35
C THR A 184 5.13 4.70 -3.13
N ALA A 185 5.01 4.72 -4.46
CA ALA A 185 5.78 3.87 -5.36
C ALA A 185 6.73 4.71 -6.23
N GLU A 186 7.95 4.23 -6.35
CA GLU A 186 8.97 4.72 -7.28
C GLU A 186 9.20 3.63 -8.35
N GLU A 187 8.80 3.90 -9.59
CA GLU A 187 9.01 2.98 -10.69
C GLU A 187 10.49 2.92 -11.08
N LEU A 188 10.99 1.73 -11.32
CA LEU A 188 12.36 1.50 -11.77
C LEU A 188 12.38 1.14 -13.26
N ASP A 189 13.41 1.63 -13.96
CA ASP A 189 13.74 1.17 -15.30
C ASP A 189 14.30 -0.27 -15.27
N PRO A 190 14.49 -0.95 -16.42
CA PRO A 190 15.08 -2.29 -16.46
C PRO A 190 16.47 -2.37 -15.87
N GLN A 191 17.19 -1.26 -15.75
CA GLN A 191 18.52 -1.15 -15.14
C GLN A 191 18.43 -0.91 -13.62
N GLY A 192 17.23 -0.72 -13.07
CA GLY A 192 17.00 -0.50 -11.65
C GLY A 192 17.15 0.96 -11.20
N ASN A 193 17.23 1.91 -12.14
CA ASN A 193 17.24 3.33 -11.82
C ASN A 193 15.79 3.87 -11.72
N PRO A 194 15.57 4.93 -10.91
CA PRO A 194 14.29 5.61 -10.88
C PRO A 194 13.91 6.13 -12.27
N LYS A 195 12.69 5.87 -12.70
CA LYS A 195 12.13 6.53 -13.87
C LYS A 195 11.89 8.00 -13.54
N THR A 196 12.92 8.80 -13.65
CA THR A 196 12.81 10.26 -13.62
C THR A 196 12.50 10.71 -15.03
N GLY A 197 11.26 11.01 -15.33
CA GLY A 197 11.00 11.57 -16.64
C GLY A 197 9.54 11.63 -17.00
N ASP A 198 9.21 12.81 -17.39
CA ASP A 198 8.11 13.12 -18.25
C ASP A 198 8.06 12.09 -19.40
N THR A 199 6.97 11.33 -19.49
CA THR A 199 6.64 10.48 -20.65
C THR A 199 6.22 11.35 -21.85
N SER A 200 6.53 12.64 -21.85
CA SER A 200 6.36 13.48 -23.03
C SER A 200 7.14 12.82 -24.14
N ASN A 201 6.46 12.45 -25.19
CA ASN A 201 7.04 11.88 -26.40
C ASN A 201 8.01 12.90 -27.02
N LEU A 202 9.23 12.99 -26.48
CA LEU A 202 10.27 13.88 -27.00
C LEU A 202 10.38 13.73 -28.52
N THR A 203 10.28 12.50 -29.02
CA THR A 203 10.22 12.20 -30.46
C THR A 203 9.04 12.89 -31.16
N LEU A 204 7.87 12.92 -30.56
CA LEU A 204 6.70 13.62 -31.12
C LEU A 204 6.94 15.13 -31.20
N TRP A 205 7.49 15.72 -30.15
CA TRP A 205 7.82 17.16 -30.13
C TRP A 205 8.91 17.53 -31.12
N ILE A 206 9.93 16.67 -31.30
CA ILE A 206 10.96 16.83 -32.33
C ILE A 206 10.33 16.77 -33.72
N VAL A 207 9.45 15.80 -34.00
CA VAL A 207 8.76 15.70 -35.29
C VAL A 207 7.89 16.94 -35.55
N VAL A 208 7.11 17.40 -34.57
CA VAL A 208 6.31 18.62 -34.69
C VAL A 208 7.20 19.83 -34.99
N MET A 209 8.30 19.98 -34.29
CA MET A 209 9.25 21.09 -34.51
C MET A 209 9.83 21.06 -35.93
N VAL A 210 10.22 19.90 -36.44
CA VAL A 210 10.75 19.74 -37.81
C VAL A 210 9.69 20.09 -38.85
N VAL A 211 8.44 19.64 -38.66
CA VAL A 211 7.32 19.98 -39.56
C VAL A 211 7.05 21.48 -39.57
N CYS A 212 7.04 22.13 -38.41
CA CYS A 212 6.86 23.58 -38.30
C CYS A 212 7.98 24.34 -39.01
N LEU A 213 9.24 23.95 -38.85
CA LEU A 213 10.37 24.57 -39.53
C LEU A 213 10.30 24.42 -41.06
N ALA A 214 9.90 23.24 -41.55
CA ALA A 214 9.71 23.01 -42.96
C ALA A 214 8.58 23.89 -43.54
N ALA A 215 7.47 24.05 -42.83
CA ALA A 215 6.36 24.91 -43.24
C ALA A 215 6.81 26.40 -43.29
N ILE A 216 7.57 26.87 -42.32
CA ILE A 216 8.11 28.23 -42.31
C ILE A 216 9.06 28.44 -43.50
N ALA A 217 9.92 27.46 -43.82
CA ALA A 217 10.85 27.55 -44.94
C ALA A 217 10.11 27.65 -46.27
N VAL A 218 9.00 26.87 -46.46
CA VAL A 218 8.15 26.91 -47.68
C VAL A 218 7.53 28.30 -47.81
N VAL A 219 6.93 28.83 -46.75
CA VAL A 219 6.31 30.16 -46.78
C VAL A 219 7.35 31.24 -47.08
N ALA A 220 8.52 31.19 -46.43
CA ALA A 220 9.59 32.15 -46.71
C ALA A 220 10.07 32.08 -48.17
N PHE A 221 10.19 30.88 -48.73
CA PHE A 221 10.57 30.70 -50.13
C PHE A 221 9.50 31.26 -51.09
N GLN A 222 8.24 31.08 -50.79
CA GLN A 222 7.13 31.66 -51.60
C GLN A 222 7.12 33.19 -51.56
N VAL A 223 7.31 33.77 -50.38
CA VAL A 223 7.38 35.24 -50.23
C VAL A 223 8.58 35.84 -50.99
N LEU A 224 9.76 35.20 -50.91
CA LEU A 224 10.94 35.62 -51.65
C LEU A 224 10.78 35.46 -53.15
N LYS A 225 10.08 34.42 -53.63
CA LYS A 225 9.77 34.23 -55.06
C LYS A 225 8.80 35.29 -55.57
N GLN A 226 7.78 35.67 -54.78
CA GLN A 226 6.88 36.77 -55.13
C GLN A 226 7.57 38.13 -55.21
N LYS A 227 8.50 38.44 -54.28
CA LYS A 227 9.30 39.67 -54.31
C LYS A 227 10.26 39.79 -55.50
N LYS A 228 10.60 38.68 -56.17
CA LYS A 228 11.46 38.64 -57.35
C LYS A 228 10.69 38.80 -58.69
N GLN A 229 9.37 38.71 -58.64
CA GLN A 229 8.49 38.82 -59.82
C GLN A 229 7.78 40.18 -59.94
N ASN A 230 7.90 41.01 -58.89
CA ASN A 230 7.53 42.42 -58.88
C ASN A 230 8.81 43.30 -58.94
#